data_363312b862aaf597358cca020deec591
#
_entry.id   363312b862aaf597358cca020deec591
#
_cell.length_a   1.000
_cell.length_b   1.000
_cell.length_c   1.000
_cell.angle_alpha   90.00
_cell.angle_beta   90.00
_cell.angle_gamma   90.00
#
_symmetry.space_group_name_H-M   'P 1'
#
loop_
_entity.id
_entity.type
_entity.pdbx_description
1 polymer ?
#
loop_
_entity_poly.entity_id
_entity_poly.type
_entity_poly.pdbx_seq_one_letter_code
_entity_poly.pdbx_strand_id
1 'polypeptide(L)'
;MSLAVPAVAGAHVRIGTLAVDVHVRVLPASQPVPFTVTADSGSRSLRLDVEQGHRVVVYGYLGEPMLRVDGRGVAVNDASPTAAASGLVPRSGEHTGWKLRHGAAVWRDPRLQALPRGSERARWSIPVAVDGRRTRIVGELDRVPRPSLWPWLLLALALAAGGSLLALSREQRRLREGCVVLGAVSTLAALVAATGFAFEAHETGSRVAAVYLLLFAVGGAGFAVFGPQEVRVAAAAWLGLLGLMAGLAYGQVFLHGYVLSVFPATVTRAAAALAVGTGAAACLLGGLFYARLESEPHALPR
;
A
#
# COMPACT_ATOMS: atom_id res chain seq x y z
N MET A 1 8.23 -28.81 -35.49
CA MET A 1 7.72 -28.72 -34.11
C MET A 1 8.35 -27.51 -33.47
N SER A 2 7.63 -26.40 -33.38
CA SER A 2 8.12 -25.14 -32.80
C SER A 2 7.75 -25.14 -31.31
N LEU A 3 8.72 -25.25 -30.42
CA LEU A 3 8.53 -25.14 -28.97
C LEU A 3 8.25 -23.66 -28.66
N ALA A 4 7.00 -23.33 -28.42
CA ALA A 4 6.61 -22.05 -27.85
C ALA A 4 7.12 -21.97 -26.39
N VAL A 5 8.18 -21.20 -26.15
CA VAL A 5 8.63 -20.86 -24.82
C VAL A 5 7.56 -19.94 -24.21
N PRO A 6 6.93 -20.33 -23.07
CA PRO A 6 5.99 -19.44 -22.41
C PRO A 6 6.78 -18.20 -21.95
N ALA A 7 6.30 -17.02 -22.38
CA ALA A 7 6.81 -15.75 -21.87
C ALA A 7 6.68 -15.76 -20.32
N VAL A 8 7.80 -15.71 -19.64
CA VAL A 8 7.84 -15.53 -18.19
C VAL A 8 7.19 -14.19 -17.91
N ALA A 9 5.92 -14.22 -17.51
CA ALA A 9 5.25 -13.05 -16.98
C ALA A 9 6.03 -12.64 -15.73
N GLY A 10 6.86 -11.62 -15.86
CA GLY A 10 7.58 -11.02 -14.73
C GLY A 10 6.56 -10.52 -13.73
N ALA A 11 6.32 -11.32 -12.70
CA ALA A 11 5.49 -10.95 -11.56
C ALA A 11 6.26 -9.91 -10.74
N HIS A 12 6.39 -8.70 -11.29
CA HIS A 12 6.74 -7.55 -10.47
C HIS A 12 5.51 -7.25 -9.61
N VAL A 13 5.55 -7.64 -8.35
CA VAL A 13 4.63 -7.15 -7.32
C VAL A 13 4.88 -5.64 -7.25
N ARG A 14 4.13 -4.86 -8.02
CA ARG A 14 4.11 -3.41 -7.86
C ARG A 14 3.40 -3.16 -6.53
N ILE A 15 4.17 -2.74 -5.54
CA ILE A 15 3.61 -2.09 -4.36
C ILE A 15 2.88 -0.87 -4.90
N GLY A 16 1.57 -0.81 -4.70
CA GLY A 16 0.73 0.29 -5.17
C GLY A 16 1.15 1.62 -4.57
N THR A 17 0.43 2.67 -4.88
CA THR A 17 0.62 3.97 -4.23
C THR A 17 0.28 3.84 -2.75
N LEU A 18 1.23 4.08 -1.86
CA LEU A 18 1.07 3.94 -0.40
C LEU A 18 0.81 5.28 0.30
N ALA A 19 1.13 6.39 -0.35
CA ALA A 19 0.91 7.72 0.17
C ALA A 19 0.77 8.73 -0.96
N VAL A 20 0.03 9.82 -0.71
CA VAL A 20 -0.26 10.89 -1.68
C VAL A 20 -0.20 12.25 -1.02
N ASP A 21 -0.12 13.33 -1.83
CA ASP A 21 -0.16 14.71 -1.32
C ASP A 21 -1.56 15.34 -1.40
N VAL A 22 -2.54 14.61 -1.92
CA VAL A 22 -3.93 15.08 -2.05
C VAL A 22 -4.87 14.01 -1.53
N HIS A 23 -5.68 14.39 -0.56
CA HIS A 23 -6.75 13.56 -0.03
C HIS A 23 -8.05 13.88 -0.77
N VAL A 24 -8.73 12.86 -1.27
CA VAL A 24 -10.04 12.96 -1.92
C VAL A 24 -11.10 12.59 -0.91
N ARG A 25 -12.02 13.51 -0.63
CA ARG A 25 -13.10 13.29 0.31
C ARG A 25 -14.45 13.51 -0.35
N VAL A 26 -15.38 12.58 -0.15
CA VAL A 26 -16.79 12.75 -0.49
C VAL A 26 -17.49 13.43 0.69
N LEU A 27 -18.26 14.47 0.41
CA LEU A 27 -19.06 15.12 1.44
C LEU A 27 -20.40 14.42 1.59
N PRO A 28 -20.98 14.41 2.80
CA PRO A 28 -22.32 13.88 3.02
C PRO A 28 -23.33 14.57 2.11
N ALA A 29 -24.26 13.80 1.57
CA ALA A 29 -25.38 14.38 0.82
C ALA A 29 -26.26 15.22 1.76
N SER A 30 -26.79 16.34 1.26
CA SER A 30 -27.69 17.21 2.02
C SER A 30 -29.05 16.58 2.32
N GLN A 31 -29.40 15.55 1.57
CA GLN A 31 -30.62 14.75 1.75
C GLN A 31 -30.28 13.26 1.63
N PRO A 32 -31.07 12.37 2.26
CA PRO A 32 -30.90 10.93 2.09
C PRO A 32 -30.96 10.55 0.60
N VAL A 33 -29.98 9.76 0.16
CA VAL A 33 -29.91 9.25 -1.19
C VAL A 33 -29.71 7.74 -1.15
N PRO A 34 -30.31 6.96 -2.08
CA PRO A 34 -30.24 5.51 -2.08
C PRO A 34 -28.93 4.99 -2.72
N PHE A 35 -27.84 5.65 -2.43
CA PHE A 35 -26.51 5.22 -2.88
C PHE A 35 -25.42 5.70 -1.93
N THR A 36 -24.31 5.01 -1.91
CA THR A 36 -23.09 5.42 -1.23
C THR A 36 -21.96 5.62 -2.23
N VAL A 37 -21.11 6.61 -1.96
CA VAL A 37 -19.92 6.88 -2.76
C VAL A 37 -18.72 6.87 -1.85
N THR A 38 -17.74 6.07 -2.21
CA THR A 38 -16.42 6.06 -1.56
C THR A 38 -15.36 6.57 -2.54
N ALA A 39 -14.41 7.34 -2.03
CA ALA A 39 -13.30 7.86 -2.81
C ALA A 39 -12.01 7.14 -2.40
N ASP A 40 -11.24 6.73 -3.40
CA ASP A 40 -9.88 6.26 -3.21
C ASP A 40 -8.90 7.38 -3.60
N SER A 41 -8.18 7.88 -2.60
CA SER A 41 -7.19 8.94 -2.80
C SER A 41 -5.95 8.46 -3.56
N GLY A 42 -5.62 7.18 -3.49
CA GLY A 42 -4.47 6.59 -4.17
C GLY A 42 -4.63 6.54 -5.68
N SER A 43 -5.71 5.97 -6.14
CA SER A 43 -6.04 5.86 -7.56
C SER A 43 -6.81 7.07 -8.10
N ARG A 44 -7.27 7.96 -7.20
CA ARG A 44 -8.20 9.08 -7.51
C ARG A 44 -9.44 8.60 -8.23
N SER A 45 -9.99 7.52 -7.73
CA SER A 45 -11.20 6.90 -8.25
C SER A 45 -12.35 7.03 -7.26
N LEU A 46 -13.55 6.89 -7.80
CA LEU A 46 -14.79 6.80 -7.04
C LEU A 46 -15.40 5.43 -7.24
N ARG A 47 -15.99 4.94 -6.17
CA ARG A 47 -16.82 3.74 -6.19
C ARG A 47 -18.24 4.14 -5.80
N LEU A 48 -19.20 3.71 -6.60
CA LEU A 48 -20.62 3.93 -6.38
C LEU A 48 -21.28 2.58 -6.09
N ASP A 49 -21.91 2.48 -4.94
CA ASP A 49 -22.75 1.36 -4.55
C ASP A 49 -24.20 1.87 -4.41
N VAL A 50 -25.14 1.26 -5.16
CA VAL A 50 -26.53 1.68 -5.27
C VAL A 50 -27.42 0.67 -4.55
N GLU A 51 -28.38 1.15 -3.76
CA GLU A 51 -29.36 0.32 -3.07
C GLU A 51 -30.26 -0.42 -4.05
N GLN A 52 -30.69 -1.61 -3.66
CA GLN A 52 -31.54 -2.45 -4.51
C GLN A 52 -32.85 -1.74 -4.85
N GLY A 53 -33.28 -1.84 -6.11
CA GLY A 53 -34.52 -1.21 -6.60
C GLY A 53 -34.32 0.20 -7.17
N HIS A 54 -33.18 0.80 -6.97
CA HIS A 54 -32.88 2.15 -7.49
C HIS A 54 -31.98 2.11 -8.72
N ARG A 55 -32.04 3.19 -9.51
CA ARG A 55 -31.19 3.43 -10.68
C ARG A 55 -30.46 4.75 -10.51
N VAL A 56 -29.13 4.70 -10.64
CA VAL A 56 -28.29 5.90 -10.67
C VAL A 56 -27.61 6.03 -12.02
N VAL A 57 -27.69 7.21 -12.60
CA VAL A 57 -26.96 7.59 -13.82
C VAL A 57 -25.95 8.68 -13.45
N VAL A 58 -24.68 8.43 -13.73
CA VAL A 58 -23.59 9.39 -13.53
C VAL A 58 -23.34 10.10 -14.85
N TYR A 59 -23.26 11.42 -14.81
CA TYR A 59 -23.00 12.25 -15.96
C TYR A 59 -21.53 12.62 -16.09
N GLY A 60 -21.05 12.56 -17.31
CA GLY A 60 -19.69 12.92 -17.68
C GLY A 60 -19.42 14.42 -17.60
N TYR A 61 -18.23 14.80 -18.03
CA TYR A 61 -17.74 16.17 -17.98
C TYR A 61 -18.52 17.14 -18.88
N LEU A 62 -19.00 16.64 -20.02
CA LEU A 62 -19.80 17.39 -20.98
C LEU A 62 -21.31 17.30 -20.70
N GLY A 63 -21.71 16.72 -19.59
CA GLY A 63 -23.11 16.54 -19.23
C GLY A 63 -23.80 15.35 -19.90
N GLU A 64 -23.05 14.52 -20.59
CA GLU A 64 -23.53 13.27 -21.21
C GLU A 64 -23.67 12.14 -20.17
N PRO A 65 -24.63 11.22 -20.35
CA PRO A 65 -24.72 10.06 -19.47
C PRO A 65 -23.53 9.13 -19.71
N MET A 66 -22.76 8.86 -18.66
CA MET A 66 -21.50 8.11 -18.72
C MET A 66 -21.61 6.70 -18.15
N LEU A 67 -22.19 6.59 -16.96
CA LEU A 67 -22.28 5.34 -16.20
C LEU A 67 -23.70 5.19 -15.67
N ARG A 68 -24.24 3.97 -15.72
CA ARG A 68 -25.54 3.61 -15.13
C ARG A 68 -25.37 2.41 -14.22
N VAL A 69 -25.92 2.52 -13.03
CA VAL A 69 -25.96 1.43 -12.05
C VAL A 69 -27.41 1.19 -11.70
N ASP A 70 -27.88 -0.03 -11.85
CA ASP A 70 -29.23 -0.46 -11.51
C ASP A 70 -29.25 -1.95 -11.12
N GLY A 71 -30.41 -2.52 -10.86
CA GLY A 71 -30.59 -3.93 -10.48
C GLY A 71 -30.06 -4.94 -11.51
N ARG A 72 -29.73 -4.52 -12.74
CA ARG A 72 -29.11 -5.35 -13.78
C ARG A 72 -27.58 -5.31 -13.73
N GLY A 73 -27.01 -4.42 -12.94
CA GLY A 73 -25.58 -4.24 -12.77
C GLY A 73 -25.08 -2.87 -13.24
N VAL A 74 -23.83 -2.83 -13.66
CA VAL A 74 -23.13 -1.62 -14.11
C VAL A 74 -23.12 -1.59 -15.63
N ALA A 75 -23.61 -0.51 -16.22
CA ALA A 75 -23.51 -0.27 -17.66
C ALA A 75 -22.73 1.02 -17.94
N VAL A 76 -21.81 0.97 -18.88
CA VAL A 76 -21.00 2.11 -19.32
C VAL A 76 -21.47 2.53 -20.72
N ASN A 77 -21.65 3.83 -20.91
CA ASN A 77 -21.90 4.39 -22.22
C ASN A 77 -20.56 4.56 -22.95
N ASP A 78 -20.29 3.72 -23.93
CA ASP A 78 -19.04 3.75 -24.69
C ASP A 78 -18.94 4.94 -25.66
N ALA A 79 -20.06 5.59 -25.98
CA ALA A 79 -20.07 6.86 -26.70
C ALA A 79 -19.71 8.08 -25.83
N SER A 80 -19.54 7.92 -24.51
CA SER A 80 -19.18 9.02 -23.63
C SER A 80 -17.69 9.35 -23.71
N PRO A 81 -17.31 10.59 -24.07
CA PRO A 81 -15.93 11.04 -24.05
C PRO A 81 -15.30 10.93 -22.65
N THR A 82 -16.11 11.18 -21.61
CA THR A 82 -15.66 11.06 -20.22
C THR A 82 -15.38 9.60 -19.85
N ALA A 83 -16.18 8.63 -20.32
CA ALA A 83 -15.92 7.22 -20.10
C ALA A 83 -14.60 6.78 -20.74
N ALA A 84 -14.30 7.25 -21.94
CA ALA A 84 -13.02 7.00 -22.60
C ALA A 84 -11.83 7.64 -21.85
N ALA A 85 -11.97 8.89 -21.41
CA ALA A 85 -10.95 9.59 -20.61
C ALA A 85 -10.72 8.93 -19.25
N SER A 86 -11.76 8.36 -18.65
CA SER A 86 -11.71 7.64 -17.37
C SER A 86 -11.16 6.22 -17.48
N GLY A 87 -10.84 5.75 -18.69
CA GLY A 87 -10.37 4.38 -18.93
C GLY A 87 -11.45 3.31 -18.77
N LEU A 88 -12.72 3.70 -18.77
CA LEU A 88 -13.85 2.76 -18.65
C LEU A 88 -14.13 2.04 -19.97
N VAL A 89 -13.75 2.62 -21.08
CA VAL A 89 -13.91 2.03 -22.42
C VAL A 89 -12.59 2.11 -23.20
N PRO A 90 -12.32 1.17 -24.11
CA PRO A 90 -11.17 1.27 -24.99
C PRO A 90 -11.24 2.57 -25.81
N ARG A 91 -10.08 3.15 -26.12
CA ARG A 91 -9.99 4.36 -26.96
C ARG A 91 -10.28 4.11 -28.43
N SER A 92 -10.22 2.86 -28.86
CA SER A 92 -10.45 2.43 -30.24
C SER A 92 -11.51 1.35 -30.28
N GLY A 93 -12.49 1.47 -31.19
CA GLY A 93 -13.58 0.51 -31.37
C GLY A 93 -14.88 1.19 -31.77
N GLU A 94 -15.88 0.40 -32.19
CA GLU A 94 -17.22 0.93 -32.40
C GLU A 94 -17.90 1.29 -31.10
N HIS A 95 -18.34 2.54 -31.00
CA HIS A 95 -19.02 3.09 -29.83
C HIS A 95 -20.52 3.06 -30.07
N THR A 96 -21.18 1.99 -29.61
CA THR A 96 -22.60 1.69 -29.92
C THR A 96 -23.57 2.05 -28.78
N GLY A 97 -23.09 2.63 -27.70
CA GLY A 97 -23.93 3.05 -26.58
C GLY A 97 -23.69 2.26 -25.29
N TRP A 98 -24.73 1.81 -24.60
CA TRP A 98 -24.61 1.20 -23.29
C TRP A 98 -24.10 -0.24 -23.35
N LYS A 99 -22.96 -0.50 -22.72
CA LYS A 99 -22.39 -1.85 -22.57
C LYS A 99 -22.40 -2.27 -21.10
N LEU A 100 -22.97 -3.44 -20.82
CA LEU A 100 -22.98 -4.01 -19.48
C LEU A 100 -21.56 -4.44 -19.08
N ARG A 101 -21.17 -4.16 -17.85
CA ARG A 101 -19.90 -4.58 -17.25
C ARG A 101 -20.17 -5.41 -16.00
N HIS A 102 -19.34 -6.42 -15.79
CA HIS A 102 -19.33 -7.17 -14.54
C HIS A 102 -18.44 -6.44 -13.51
N GLY A 103 -18.89 -6.42 -12.26
CA GLY A 103 -18.14 -5.85 -11.14
C GLY A 103 -18.71 -4.54 -10.60
N ALA A 104 -17.95 -3.91 -9.71
CA ALA A 104 -18.32 -2.67 -9.04
C ALA A 104 -18.27 -1.45 -9.98
N ALA A 105 -19.10 -0.45 -9.71
CA ALA A 105 -19.08 0.82 -10.44
C ALA A 105 -17.90 1.67 -9.92
N VAL A 106 -16.71 1.44 -10.46
CA VAL A 106 -15.48 2.18 -10.12
C VAL A 106 -14.98 2.92 -11.35
N TRP A 107 -14.67 4.22 -11.20
CA TRP A 107 -14.10 5.02 -12.29
C TRP A 107 -13.15 6.09 -11.76
N ARG A 108 -12.16 6.45 -12.58
CA ARG A 108 -11.28 7.61 -12.35
C ARG A 108 -11.93 8.84 -12.95
N ASP A 109 -12.29 9.81 -12.11
CA ASP A 109 -12.93 11.01 -12.62
C ASP A 109 -11.90 12.11 -12.89
N PRO A 110 -11.91 12.74 -14.08
CA PRO A 110 -10.99 13.84 -14.39
C PRO A 110 -11.07 15.02 -13.42
N ARG A 111 -12.23 15.24 -12.79
CA ARG A 111 -12.44 16.29 -11.77
C ARG A 111 -11.64 16.09 -10.49
N LEU A 112 -11.16 14.87 -10.25
CA LEU A 112 -10.32 14.49 -9.10
C LEU A 112 -8.83 14.54 -9.40
N GLN A 113 -8.43 14.77 -10.66
CA GLN A 113 -7.05 14.57 -11.09
C GLN A 113 -6.10 15.69 -10.67
N ALA A 114 -6.57 16.91 -10.53
CA ALA A 114 -5.70 18.05 -10.23
C ALA A 114 -6.32 19.02 -9.24
N LEU A 115 -5.54 19.35 -8.22
CA LEU A 115 -5.81 20.53 -7.39
C LEU A 115 -5.25 21.75 -8.14
N PRO A 116 -6.00 22.87 -8.24
CA PRO A 116 -5.49 24.09 -8.85
C PRO A 116 -4.17 24.54 -8.23
N ARG A 117 -3.26 25.10 -9.03
CA ARG A 117 -1.97 25.60 -8.53
C ARG A 117 -2.18 26.65 -7.45
N GLY A 118 -1.48 26.53 -6.34
CA GLY A 118 -1.57 27.46 -5.21
C GLY A 118 -2.80 27.25 -4.30
N SER A 119 -3.70 26.34 -4.63
CA SER A 119 -4.85 26.00 -3.77
C SER A 119 -4.50 24.88 -2.80
N GLU A 120 -4.90 25.06 -1.55
CA GLU A 120 -4.82 23.99 -0.54
C GLU A 120 -6.04 23.09 -0.54
N ARG A 121 -7.17 23.64 -1.05
CA ARG A 121 -8.46 22.94 -1.13
C ARG A 121 -9.19 23.30 -2.41
N ALA A 122 -9.87 22.33 -3.01
CA ALA A 122 -10.80 22.54 -4.11
C ALA A 122 -12.04 21.67 -3.94
N ARG A 123 -13.21 22.23 -4.24
CA ARG A 123 -14.46 21.47 -4.30
C ARG A 123 -14.67 20.90 -5.70
N TRP A 124 -15.20 19.69 -5.75
CA TRP A 124 -15.62 19.05 -6.98
C TRP A 124 -17.08 18.61 -6.87
N SER A 125 -17.73 18.48 -8.01
CA SER A 125 -19.12 18.09 -8.09
C SER A 125 -19.36 17.24 -9.34
N ILE A 126 -20.05 16.12 -9.16
CA ILE A 126 -20.41 15.19 -10.22
C ILE A 126 -21.92 15.12 -10.30
N PRO A 127 -22.55 15.56 -11.43
CA PRO A 127 -23.97 15.43 -11.60
C PRO A 127 -24.38 13.96 -11.71
N VAL A 128 -25.45 13.60 -11.02
CA VAL A 128 -26.06 12.27 -11.09
C VAL A 128 -27.57 12.39 -11.19
N ALA A 129 -28.23 11.36 -11.70
CA ALA A 129 -29.68 11.25 -11.61
C ALA A 129 -30.04 9.95 -10.87
N VAL A 130 -30.88 10.04 -9.88
CA VAL A 130 -31.46 8.94 -9.13
C VAL A 130 -32.90 8.79 -9.52
N ASP A 131 -33.27 7.67 -10.13
CA ASP A 131 -34.63 7.39 -10.61
C ASP A 131 -35.20 8.53 -11.48
N GLY A 132 -34.33 9.15 -12.28
CA GLY A 132 -34.65 10.29 -13.16
C GLY A 132 -34.57 11.67 -12.47
N ARG A 133 -34.41 11.75 -11.15
CA ARG A 133 -34.27 13.04 -10.43
C ARG A 133 -32.80 13.44 -10.36
N ARG A 134 -32.48 14.66 -10.80
CA ARG A 134 -31.11 15.19 -10.78
C ARG A 134 -30.66 15.55 -9.36
N THR A 135 -29.47 15.10 -9.00
CA THR A 135 -28.74 15.47 -7.79
C THR A 135 -27.24 15.53 -8.09
N ARG A 136 -26.41 15.67 -7.07
CA ARG A 136 -24.96 15.77 -7.24
C ARG A 136 -24.23 14.99 -6.15
N ILE A 137 -23.15 14.34 -6.53
CA ILE A 137 -22.12 13.89 -5.61
C ILE A 137 -21.16 15.07 -5.46
N VAL A 138 -20.91 15.50 -4.23
CA VAL A 138 -20.04 16.65 -3.92
C VAL A 138 -18.89 16.17 -3.04
N GLY A 139 -17.73 16.73 -3.26
CA GLY A 139 -16.58 16.42 -2.42
C GLY A 139 -15.51 17.50 -2.46
N GLU A 140 -14.43 17.22 -1.79
CA GLU A 140 -13.29 18.12 -1.65
C GLU A 140 -11.99 17.37 -1.97
N LEU A 141 -11.05 18.10 -2.54
CA LEU A 141 -9.65 17.75 -2.64
C LEU A 141 -8.90 18.60 -1.63
N ASP A 142 -8.26 17.97 -0.68
CA ASP A 142 -7.45 18.63 0.34
C ASP A 142 -5.98 18.32 0.09
N ARG A 143 -5.15 19.37 -0.01
CA ARG A 143 -3.69 19.19 -0.02
C ARG A 143 -3.22 18.88 1.38
N VAL A 144 -2.53 17.78 1.54
CA VAL A 144 -1.93 17.39 2.82
C VAL A 144 -0.45 17.78 2.81
N PRO A 145 0.00 18.60 3.75
CA PRO A 145 1.40 19.02 3.80
C PRO A 145 2.32 17.82 4.00
N ARG A 146 3.47 17.86 3.32
CA ARG A 146 4.48 16.82 3.45
C ARG A 146 5.06 16.81 4.86
N PRO A 147 5.27 15.63 5.45
CA PRO A 147 5.90 15.54 6.76
C PRO A 147 7.37 15.96 6.69
N SER A 148 7.93 16.36 7.83
CA SER A 148 9.37 16.43 7.98
C SER A 148 9.97 15.02 7.94
N LEU A 149 10.99 14.81 7.13
CA LEU A 149 11.71 13.53 7.04
C LEU A 149 12.62 13.28 8.25
N TRP A 150 13.15 14.36 8.84
CA TRP A 150 14.19 14.28 9.87
C TRP A 150 13.85 13.45 11.10
N PRO A 151 12.68 13.57 11.74
CA PRO A 151 12.36 12.75 12.92
C PRO A 151 12.43 11.24 12.63
N TRP A 152 11.98 10.83 11.46
CA TRP A 152 11.94 9.42 11.07
C TRP A 152 13.32 8.88 10.70
N LEU A 153 14.12 9.69 10.02
CA LEU A 153 15.49 9.35 9.68
C LEU A 153 16.33 9.25 10.97
N LEU A 154 16.21 10.21 11.88
CA LEU A 154 16.92 10.19 13.17
C LEU A 154 16.49 8.98 14.01
N LEU A 155 15.19 8.64 14.02
CA LEU A 155 14.71 7.44 14.71
C LEU A 155 15.34 6.17 14.14
N ALA A 156 15.31 6.00 12.82
CA ALA A 156 15.90 4.82 12.16
C ALA A 156 17.40 4.73 12.42
N LEU A 157 18.13 5.85 12.33
CA LEU A 157 19.58 5.90 12.59
C LEU A 157 19.90 5.61 14.06
N ALA A 158 19.13 6.18 15.00
CA ALA A 158 19.32 5.92 16.43
C ALA A 158 19.09 4.45 16.79
N LEU A 159 18.09 3.81 16.19
CA LEU A 159 17.81 2.39 16.38
C LEU A 159 18.89 1.51 15.75
N ALA A 160 19.35 1.86 14.54
CA ALA A 160 20.44 1.15 13.88
C ALA A 160 21.73 1.27 14.70
N ALA A 161 22.10 2.48 15.10
CA ALA A 161 23.30 2.72 15.90
C ALA A 161 23.22 2.07 17.30
N GLY A 162 22.10 2.27 18.01
CA GLY A 162 21.87 1.68 19.34
C GLY A 162 21.93 0.16 19.32
N GLY A 163 21.25 -0.48 18.35
CA GLY A 163 21.32 -1.92 18.16
C GLY A 163 22.73 -2.40 17.79
N SER A 164 23.45 -1.62 16.97
CA SER A 164 24.82 -1.94 16.58
C SER A 164 25.84 -1.83 17.72
N LEU A 165 25.53 -1.11 18.81
CA LEU A 165 26.40 -1.09 20.01
C LEU A 165 26.59 -2.47 20.62
N LEU A 166 25.63 -3.39 20.43
CA LEU A 166 25.80 -4.78 20.84
C LEU A 166 26.96 -5.48 20.12
N ALA A 167 27.38 -4.99 18.95
CA ALA A 167 28.56 -5.45 18.24
C ALA A 167 29.87 -5.25 19.00
N LEU A 168 29.91 -4.29 19.94
CA LEU A 168 31.06 -4.04 20.81
C LEU A 168 31.21 -5.11 21.89
N SER A 169 30.18 -5.91 22.14
CA SER A 169 30.24 -7.02 23.08
C SER A 169 31.14 -8.13 22.54
N ARG A 170 32.02 -8.64 23.41
CA ARG A 170 32.83 -9.84 23.11
C ARG A 170 32.05 -11.13 23.28
N GLU A 171 30.90 -11.10 23.93
CA GLU A 171 30.08 -12.28 24.18
C GLU A 171 29.24 -12.64 22.95
N GLN A 172 29.49 -13.77 22.37
CA GLN A 172 28.73 -14.36 21.25
C GLN A 172 27.23 -14.47 21.57
N ARG A 173 26.91 -14.77 22.83
CA ARG A 173 25.52 -14.85 23.30
C ARG A 173 24.77 -13.54 23.12
N ARG A 174 25.35 -12.41 23.45
CA ARG A 174 24.72 -11.09 23.31
C ARG A 174 24.47 -10.73 21.85
N LEU A 175 25.40 -11.07 20.95
CA LEU A 175 25.22 -10.85 19.52
C LEU A 175 24.03 -11.64 18.99
N ARG A 176 23.92 -12.92 19.38
CA ARG A 176 22.83 -13.80 19.00
C ARG A 176 21.47 -13.28 19.50
N GLU A 177 21.38 -13.02 20.81
CA GLU A 177 20.14 -12.54 21.45
C GLU A 177 19.71 -11.20 20.85
N GLY A 178 20.66 -10.28 20.65
CA GLY A 178 20.42 -8.99 19.99
C GLY A 178 19.91 -9.15 18.56
N CYS A 179 20.53 -10.02 17.77
CA CYS A 179 20.09 -10.31 16.43
C CYS A 179 18.65 -10.85 16.40
N VAL A 180 18.32 -11.80 17.28
CA VAL A 180 16.97 -12.39 17.37
C VAL A 180 15.93 -11.34 17.75
N VAL A 181 16.18 -10.55 18.78
CA VAL A 181 15.25 -9.51 19.25
C VAL A 181 15.04 -8.43 18.18
N LEU A 182 16.13 -7.91 17.59
CA LEU A 182 16.05 -6.86 16.59
C LEU A 182 15.42 -7.34 15.28
N GLY A 183 15.70 -8.57 14.86
CA GLY A 183 15.07 -9.18 13.70
C GLY A 183 13.56 -9.37 13.89
N ALA A 184 13.15 -9.85 15.06
CA ALA A 184 11.73 -9.98 15.41
C ALA A 184 11.02 -8.61 15.45
N VAL A 185 11.61 -7.60 16.10
CA VAL A 185 11.05 -6.24 16.16
C VAL A 185 10.92 -5.65 14.76
N SER A 186 11.94 -5.79 13.92
CA SER A 186 11.92 -5.31 12.53
C SER A 186 10.78 -5.91 11.73
N THR A 187 10.64 -7.24 11.79
CA THR A 187 9.58 -7.94 11.06
C THR A 187 8.19 -7.59 11.57
N LEU A 188 8.00 -7.53 12.90
CA LEU A 188 6.72 -7.12 13.48
C LEU A 188 6.33 -5.69 13.09
N ALA A 189 7.27 -4.77 13.10
CA ALA A 189 7.04 -3.40 12.67
C ALA A 189 6.65 -3.34 11.18
N ALA A 190 7.34 -4.10 10.33
CA ALA A 190 7.00 -4.21 8.91
C ALA A 190 5.58 -4.81 8.70
N LEU A 191 5.20 -5.82 9.48
CA LEU A 191 3.86 -6.43 9.44
C LEU A 191 2.78 -5.43 9.88
N VAL A 192 3.02 -4.61 10.91
CA VAL A 192 2.08 -3.55 11.31
C VAL A 192 1.84 -2.58 10.16
N ALA A 193 2.89 -2.11 9.50
CA ALA A 193 2.73 -1.23 8.33
C ALA A 193 2.00 -1.93 7.18
N ALA A 194 2.39 -3.17 6.85
CA ALA A 194 1.78 -3.96 5.78
C ALA A 194 0.29 -4.21 5.98
N THR A 195 -0.13 -4.54 7.21
CA THR A 195 -1.55 -4.73 7.54
C THR A 195 -2.34 -3.44 7.40
N GLY A 196 -1.77 -2.30 7.83
CA GLY A 196 -2.39 -1.00 7.63
C GLY A 196 -2.72 -0.73 6.16
N PHE A 197 -1.79 -0.99 5.26
CA PHE A 197 -2.00 -0.84 3.82
C PHE A 197 -2.94 -1.88 3.23
N ALA A 198 -2.86 -3.14 3.68
CA ALA A 198 -3.68 -4.22 3.15
C ALA A 198 -5.17 -4.02 3.41
N PHE A 199 -5.53 -3.45 4.56
CA PHE A 199 -6.93 -3.18 4.91
C PHE A 199 -7.48 -1.90 4.29
N GLU A 200 -6.66 -0.88 4.04
CA GLU A 200 -7.08 0.34 3.36
C GLU A 200 -7.14 0.13 1.84
N ALA A 201 -6.21 -0.64 1.28
CA ALA A 201 -6.06 -0.76 -0.16
C ALA A 201 -7.24 -1.47 -0.83
N HIS A 202 -7.84 -0.80 -1.79
CA HIS A 202 -8.75 -1.42 -2.76
C HIS A 202 -7.97 -2.21 -3.83
N GLU A 203 -6.64 -2.09 -3.84
CA GLU A 203 -5.76 -2.79 -4.78
C GLU A 203 -5.29 -4.14 -4.21
N THR A 204 -5.46 -5.19 -5.00
CA THR A 204 -5.06 -6.56 -4.64
C THR A 204 -3.56 -6.69 -4.33
N GLY A 205 -2.72 -5.84 -4.93
CA GLY A 205 -1.26 -5.89 -4.80
C GLY A 205 -0.76 -5.71 -3.35
N SER A 206 -1.31 -4.76 -2.61
CA SER A 206 -0.92 -4.52 -1.20
C SER A 206 -1.31 -5.69 -0.28
N ARG A 207 -2.46 -6.32 -0.53
CA ARG A 207 -2.90 -7.51 0.20
C ARG A 207 -2.01 -8.70 -0.07
N VAL A 208 -1.67 -8.94 -1.33
CA VAL A 208 -0.76 -10.02 -1.73
C VAL A 208 0.62 -9.82 -1.10
N ALA A 209 1.17 -8.60 -1.15
CA ALA A 209 2.45 -8.28 -0.51
C ALA A 209 2.44 -8.55 1.00
N ALA A 210 1.36 -8.16 1.70
CA ALA A 210 1.20 -8.43 3.14
C ALA A 210 1.14 -9.92 3.46
N VAL A 211 0.44 -10.72 2.64
CA VAL A 211 0.38 -12.18 2.80
C VAL A 211 1.76 -12.81 2.61
N TYR A 212 2.52 -12.43 1.57
CA TYR A 212 3.88 -12.92 1.39
C TYR A 212 4.79 -12.54 2.56
N LEU A 213 4.73 -11.29 3.00
CA LEU A 213 5.51 -10.85 4.16
C LEU A 213 5.19 -11.70 5.40
N LEU A 214 3.90 -11.99 5.65
CA LEU A 214 3.47 -12.83 6.76
C LEU A 214 3.99 -14.27 6.62
N LEU A 215 3.88 -14.87 5.45
CA LEU A 215 4.36 -16.24 5.21
C LEU A 215 5.87 -16.36 5.45
N PHE A 216 6.67 -15.43 4.93
CA PHE A 216 8.11 -15.39 5.15
C PHE A 216 8.46 -15.11 6.61
N ALA A 217 7.68 -14.25 7.29
CA ALA A 217 7.87 -13.96 8.71
C ALA A 217 7.61 -15.20 9.57
N VAL A 218 6.52 -15.93 9.32
CA VAL A 218 6.17 -17.16 10.04
C VAL A 218 7.22 -18.25 9.80
N GLY A 219 7.63 -18.45 8.54
CA GLY A 219 8.70 -19.40 8.21
C GLY A 219 10.02 -19.08 8.90
N GLY A 220 10.45 -17.81 8.80
CA GLY A 220 11.67 -17.34 9.48
C GLY A 220 11.61 -17.46 11.00
N ALA A 221 10.46 -17.12 11.61
CA ALA A 221 10.24 -17.26 13.05
C ALA A 221 10.31 -18.73 13.49
N GLY A 222 9.75 -19.66 12.70
CA GLY A 222 9.86 -21.09 12.96
C GLY A 222 11.32 -21.57 13.04
N PHE A 223 12.14 -21.18 12.08
CA PHE A 223 13.57 -21.49 12.10
C PHE A 223 14.33 -20.78 13.23
N ALA A 224 13.95 -19.55 13.57
CA ALA A 224 14.56 -18.80 14.66
C ALA A 224 14.26 -19.43 16.04
N VAL A 225 13.13 -20.11 16.19
CA VAL A 225 12.72 -20.76 17.46
C VAL A 225 13.21 -22.21 17.54
N PHE A 226 12.96 -23.00 16.51
CA PHE A 226 13.15 -24.46 16.52
C PHE A 226 14.42 -24.93 15.83
N GLY A 227 15.11 -24.10 15.08
CA GLY A 227 16.33 -24.47 14.37
C GLY A 227 17.55 -24.71 15.27
N PRO A 228 18.61 -25.37 14.76
CA PRO A 228 19.92 -25.40 15.40
C PRO A 228 20.46 -23.97 15.65
N GLN A 229 21.43 -23.83 16.54
CA GLN A 229 21.90 -22.51 16.99
C GLN A 229 22.32 -21.58 15.85
N GLU A 230 23.08 -22.08 14.89
CA GLU A 230 23.54 -21.32 13.72
C GLU A 230 22.35 -20.90 12.83
N VAL A 231 21.43 -21.83 12.56
CA VAL A 231 20.23 -21.55 11.77
C VAL A 231 19.35 -20.50 12.44
N ARG A 232 19.27 -20.47 13.78
CA ARG A 232 18.53 -19.44 14.51
C ARG A 232 19.04 -18.04 14.23
N VAL A 233 20.35 -17.84 14.20
CA VAL A 233 20.95 -16.52 13.93
C VAL A 233 20.75 -16.15 12.46
N ALA A 234 20.92 -17.09 11.53
CA ALA A 234 20.65 -16.85 10.12
C ALA A 234 19.18 -16.47 9.88
N ALA A 235 18.25 -17.19 10.51
CA ALA A 235 16.82 -16.90 10.42
C ALA A 235 16.47 -15.54 11.03
N ALA A 236 17.10 -15.17 12.15
CA ALA A 236 16.91 -13.86 12.77
C ALA A 236 17.46 -12.72 11.91
N ALA A 237 18.63 -12.87 11.31
CA ALA A 237 19.20 -11.94 10.36
C ALA A 237 18.32 -11.81 9.10
N TRP A 238 17.79 -12.93 8.61
CA TRP A 238 16.81 -12.95 7.51
C TRP A 238 15.54 -12.19 7.86
N LEU A 239 14.97 -12.36 9.06
CA LEU A 239 13.83 -11.60 9.54
C LEU A 239 14.15 -10.09 9.60
N GLY A 240 15.36 -9.74 10.05
CA GLY A 240 15.85 -8.35 10.03
C GLY A 240 15.92 -7.80 8.61
N LEU A 241 16.47 -8.56 7.67
CA LEU A 241 16.55 -8.18 6.26
C LEU A 241 15.16 -8.02 5.63
N LEU A 242 14.25 -8.94 5.93
CA LEU A 242 12.87 -8.89 5.45
C LEU A 242 12.18 -7.60 5.92
N GLY A 243 12.30 -7.26 7.22
CA GLY A 243 11.75 -6.03 7.76
C GLY A 243 12.43 -4.77 7.20
N LEU A 244 13.75 -4.78 7.04
CA LEU A 244 14.51 -3.70 6.41
C LEU A 244 14.02 -3.43 4.98
N MET A 245 13.93 -4.46 4.16
CA MET A 245 13.48 -4.34 2.77
C MET A 245 12.04 -3.86 2.68
N ALA A 246 11.14 -4.39 3.52
CA ALA A 246 9.76 -3.92 3.59
C ALA A 246 9.68 -2.45 4.04
N GLY A 247 10.42 -2.06 5.07
CA GLY A 247 10.46 -0.67 5.56
C GLY A 247 10.98 0.31 4.50
N LEU A 248 11.99 -0.07 3.73
CA LEU A 248 12.49 0.73 2.59
C LEU A 248 11.46 0.81 1.46
N ALA A 249 10.76 -0.28 1.15
CA ALA A 249 9.69 -0.29 0.17
C ALA A 249 8.52 0.64 0.56
N TYR A 250 8.30 0.84 1.86
CA TYR A 250 7.31 1.79 2.39
C TYR A 250 7.81 3.24 2.43
N GLY A 251 8.98 3.55 1.87
CA GLY A 251 9.60 4.88 1.90
C GLY A 251 8.70 6.04 1.45
N GLN A 252 7.71 5.79 0.59
CA GLN A 252 6.72 6.78 0.15
C GLN A 252 5.99 7.47 1.33
N VAL A 253 5.79 6.80 2.47
CA VAL A 253 5.08 7.36 3.63
C VAL A 253 5.81 8.55 4.25
N PHE A 254 7.12 8.64 4.05
CA PHE A 254 7.94 9.75 4.55
C PHE A 254 7.95 10.96 3.61
N LEU A 255 7.61 10.75 2.34
CA LEU A 255 7.69 11.77 1.28
C LEU A 255 6.36 12.46 1.00
N HIS A 256 5.24 11.83 1.37
CA HIS A 256 3.89 12.30 1.08
C HIS A 256 3.10 12.54 2.36
N GLY A 257 2.16 13.52 2.31
CA GLY A 257 1.41 13.97 3.48
C GLY A 257 0.39 12.96 3.97
N TYR A 258 -0.43 12.41 3.06
CA TYR A 258 -1.51 11.49 3.36
C TYR A 258 -1.08 10.04 3.10
N VAL A 259 -1.13 9.22 4.15
CA VAL A 259 -0.77 7.79 4.09
C VAL A 259 -2.04 6.97 3.90
N LEU A 260 -2.03 6.09 2.91
CA LEU A 260 -3.16 5.20 2.57
C LEU A 260 -3.12 3.95 3.47
N SER A 261 -3.45 4.15 4.72
CA SER A 261 -3.40 3.12 5.76
C SER A 261 -4.57 3.30 6.74
N VAL A 262 -5.15 2.21 7.23
CA VAL A 262 -6.16 2.25 8.32
C VAL A 262 -5.56 2.76 9.63
N PHE A 263 -4.23 2.72 9.78
CA PHE A 263 -3.56 3.30 10.94
C PHE A 263 -3.23 4.77 10.73
N PRO A 264 -3.15 5.57 11.81
CA PRO A 264 -2.66 6.94 11.73
C PRO A 264 -1.30 7.02 11.03
N ALA A 265 -1.08 8.08 10.25
CA ALA A 265 0.15 8.27 9.49
C ALA A 265 1.43 8.24 10.37
N THR A 266 1.34 8.73 11.61
CA THR A 266 2.44 8.67 12.58
C THR A 266 2.80 7.25 12.98
N VAL A 267 1.81 6.38 13.19
CA VAL A 267 2.01 4.96 13.52
C VAL A 267 2.66 4.24 12.35
N THR A 268 2.15 4.44 11.13
CA THR A 268 2.69 3.79 9.93
C THR A 268 4.14 4.23 9.66
N ARG A 269 4.44 5.54 9.82
CA ARG A 269 5.80 6.07 9.68
C ARG A 269 6.74 5.53 10.76
N ALA A 270 6.29 5.49 12.01
CA ALA A 270 7.07 4.91 13.12
C ALA A 270 7.38 3.44 12.85
N ALA A 271 6.39 2.66 12.43
CA ALA A 271 6.57 1.26 12.09
C ALA A 271 7.58 1.07 10.94
N ALA A 272 7.50 1.86 9.88
CA ALA A 272 8.47 1.80 8.79
C ALA A 272 9.90 2.18 9.25
N ALA A 273 10.06 3.23 10.06
CA ALA A 273 11.36 3.64 10.61
C ALA A 273 11.94 2.58 11.56
N LEU A 274 11.11 1.99 12.42
CA LEU A 274 11.48 0.87 13.29
C LEU A 274 11.96 -0.34 12.46
N ALA A 275 11.22 -0.73 11.43
CA ALA A 275 11.59 -1.84 10.56
C ALA A 275 12.96 -1.62 9.91
N VAL A 276 13.22 -0.41 9.40
CA VAL A 276 14.51 -0.06 8.79
C VAL A 276 15.64 -0.08 9.81
N GLY A 277 15.50 0.63 10.93
CA GLY A 277 16.58 0.80 11.90
C GLY A 277 16.96 -0.50 12.61
N THR A 278 15.97 -1.23 13.13
CA THR A 278 16.22 -2.51 13.82
C THR A 278 16.63 -3.61 12.85
N GLY A 279 16.11 -3.60 11.62
CA GLY A 279 16.49 -4.55 10.57
C GLY A 279 17.94 -4.39 10.15
N ALA A 280 18.41 -3.16 9.96
CA ALA A 280 19.82 -2.87 9.65
C ALA A 280 20.74 -3.36 10.78
N ALA A 281 20.38 -3.10 12.05
CA ALA A 281 21.15 -3.60 13.18
C ALA A 281 21.16 -5.13 13.26
N ALA A 282 20.03 -5.79 13.06
CA ALA A 282 19.94 -7.26 13.05
C ALA A 282 20.84 -7.89 11.97
N CYS A 283 20.82 -7.33 10.76
CA CYS A 283 21.69 -7.79 9.68
C CYS A 283 23.18 -7.65 10.03
N LEU A 284 23.58 -6.50 10.62
CA LEU A 284 24.94 -6.28 11.06
C LEU A 284 25.36 -7.29 12.13
N LEU A 285 24.54 -7.50 13.17
CA LEU A 285 24.85 -8.44 14.24
C LEU A 285 24.95 -9.87 13.75
N GLY A 286 24.04 -10.28 12.82
CA GLY A 286 24.10 -11.59 12.19
C GLY A 286 25.38 -11.79 11.38
N GLY A 287 25.76 -10.81 10.56
CA GLY A 287 27.02 -10.85 9.80
C GLY A 287 28.25 -10.94 10.70
N LEU A 288 28.30 -10.14 11.78
CA LEU A 288 29.40 -10.18 12.74
C LEU A 288 29.48 -11.50 13.52
N PHE A 289 28.34 -12.12 13.83
CA PHE A 289 28.31 -13.43 14.47
C PHE A 289 29.00 -14.47 13.59
N TYR A 290 28.68 -14.55 12.30
CA TYR A 290 29.30 -15.51 11.38
C TYR A 290 30.77 -15.20 11.12
N ALA A 291 31.14 -13.92 10.96
CA ALA A 291 32.55 -13.56 10.77
C ALA A 291 33.43 -13.97 11.96
N ARG A 292 32.89 -13.94 13.19
CA ARG A 292 33.63 -14.41 14.37
C ARG A 292 33.71 -15.94 14.43
N LEU A 293 32.70 -16.68 14.01
CA LEU A 293 32.76 -18.13 13.93
C LEU A 293 33.85 -18.61 12.96
N GLU A 294 33.99 -17.95 11.81
CA GLU A 294 35.02 -18.27 10.83
C GLU A 294 36.45 -17.93 11.30
N SER A 295 36.57 -16.91 12.17
CA SER A 295 37.87 -16.49 12.70
C SER A 295 38.39 -17.32 13.87
N GLU A 296 37.56 -18.17 14.49
CA GLU A 296 38.01 -19.12 15.51
C GLU A 296 38.74 -20.28 14.82
N PRO A 297 40.08 -20.43 15.01
CA PRO A 297 40.79 -21.53 14.40
C PRO A 297 40.23 -22.87 14.90
N HIS A 298 39.85 -23.73 13.96
CA HIS A 298 39.48 -25.12 14.27
C HIS A 298 40.65 -25.75 15.02
N ALA A 299 40.54 -25.83 16.35
CA ALA A 299 41.47 -26.62 17.12
C ALA A 299 41.34 -28.05 16.64
N LEU A 300 42.24 -28.47 15.75
CA LEU A 300 42.36 -29.87 15.34
C LEU A 300 42.46 -30.71 16.64
N PRO A 301 41.61 -31.71 16.84
CA PRO A 301 41.75 -32.59 17.98
C PRO A 301 43.13 -33.26 17.89
N ARG A 302 43.96 -33.05 18.92
CA ARG A 302 45.24 -33.73 19.11
C ARG A 302 45.01 -35.19 19.49
#